data_2b664b0cda65f81db8afff1be3acf1ec
#
_entry.id   2b664b0cda65f81db8afff1be3acf1ec
#
_cell.length_a   1.000
_cell.length_b   1.000
_cell.length_c   1.000
_cell.angle_alpha   90.00
_cell.angle_beta   90.00
_cell.angle_gamma   90.00
#
_symmetry.space_group_name_H-M   'P 1'
#
loop_
_entity.id
_entity.type
_entity.pdbx_description
1 polymer ?
#
loop_
_entity_poly.entity_id
_entity_poly.type
_entity_poly.pdbx_seq_one_letter_code
_entity_poly.pdbx_strand_id
1 'polypeptide(L)'
;MMTFQNRFVLLLGLAALLAVISLSLQFFRLIPLPVGFYGEEEAKPRKRVLIDGLLKAPQALDPITESVYYCNRPNGSVQGLEGHAPVGFKLEAAHIMIRHGDRYPLYAIPNAAALNIDCNIRTDRAPFHRALEGFVAHMAQAREGRFDGPLAGFPLLPSHPRCEMGQLTQTGVVQHLMIGQHLRQTYSDLHGLLLKHESESERVRAAYVESTGRARTLQSALALLYGLRPAFDWSRLRVHHQPSASYCYAACECPARSAFQELDQRRQSRARSRDPQLARAFRDMASALDVPPARLRAAVPVDPLLAHFCHGVPFPCATSLPSPPPPPPQRSGCVSEQHFRTLRAQQLVDEKERREAGLFRRFALLVMHPFLNRTAQRLGAVAAGKPAERLALYSAHDVTLEPALSALGLAGARFPRYAARLVFELWRKEDKGRLAGGADVGGHFIRVLYNGEDVTFKTAFCQNHDWKRGTGSLLCPFQKFLDFVSRDMFAPFNSTSYYEACHHIPQPDADI
;
A
#
# COMPACT_ATOMS: atom_id res chain seq x y z
N MET A 1 30.01 11.13 -63.71
CA MET A 1 30.30 12.57 -63.52
C MET A 1 28.98 13.26 -63.18
N MET A 2 28.76 13.70 -61.94
CA MET A 2 27.61 14.51 -61.58
C MET A 2 27.71 15.89 -62.20
N THR A 3 26.64 16.33 -62.85
CA THR A 3 26.59 17.67 -63.47
C THR A 3 26.63 18.77 -62.40
N PHE A 4 27.20 19.94 -62.79
CA PHE A 4 27.36 21.09 -61.85
C PHE A 4 26.06 21.51 -61.18
N GLN A 5 24.93 21.35 -61.86
CA GLN A 5 23.58 21.58 -61.31
C GLN A 5 23.24 20.67 -60.15
N ASN A 6 23.55 19.37 -60.20
CA ASN A 6 23.28 18.42 -59.14
C ASN A 6 24.10 18.67 -57.87
N ARG A 7 25.33 19.20 -58.02
CA ARG A 7 26.17 19.59 -56.86
C ARG A 7 25.61 20.84 -56.15
N PHE A 8 25.06 21.79 -56.93
CA PHE A 8 24.47 23.00 -56.37
C PHE A 8 23.17 22.72 -55.59
N VAL A 9 22.33 21.84 -56.10
CA VAL A 9 21.09 21.38 -55.39
C VAL A 9 21.44 20.62 -54.10
N LEU A 10 22.50 19.81 -54.13
CA LEU A 10 22.93 19.05 -52.93
C LEU A 10 23.49 19.99 -51.85
N LEU A 11 24.26 21.01 -52.24
CA LEU A 11 24.78 22.02 -51.30
C LEU A 11 23.68 22.89 -50.69
N LEU A 12 22.68 23.27 -51.47
CA LEU A 12 21.51 24.00 -50.98
C LEU A 12 20.69 23.15 -50.01
N GLY A 13 20.47 21.86 -50.29
CA GLY A 13 19.81 20.92 -49.41
C GLY A 13 20.54 20.73 -48.07
N LEU A 14 21.87 20.64 -48.11
CA LEU A 14 22.70 20.51 -46.89
C LEU A 14 22.68 21.80 -46.06
N ALA A 15 22.73 22.98 -46.70
CA ALA A 15 22.63 24.26 -46.00
C ALA A 15 21.25 24.45 -45.33
N ALA A 16 20.16 24.05 -45.99
CA ALA A 16 18.82 24.08 -45.43
C ALA A 16 18.68 23.13 -44.22
N LEU A 17 19.25 21.92 -44.32
CA LEU A 17 19.25 20.95 -43.22
C LEU A 17 20.01 21.48 -41.98
N LEU A 18 21.20 22.08 -42.22
CA LEU A 18 22.00 22.68 -41.15
C LEU A 18 21.28 23.88 -40.49
N ALA A 19 20.55 24.69 -41.27
CA ALA A 19 19.76 25.79 -40.76
C ALA A 19 18.59 25.27 -39.87
N VAL A 20 17.90 24.21 -40.27
CA VAL A 20 16.85 23.57 -39.48
C VAL A 20 17.40 22.98 -38.19
N ILE A 21 18.56 22.31 -38.24
CA ILE A 21 19.22 21.77 -37.04
C ILE A 21 19.65 22.89 -36.10
N SER A 22 20.19 24.00 -36.63
CA SER A 22 20.58 25.16 -35.82
C SER A 22 19.39 25.84 -35.15
N LEU A 23 18.28 26.00 -35.87
CA LEU A 23 17.02 26.54 -35.31
C LEU A 23 16.42 25.60 -34.23
N SER A 24 16.47 24.30 -34.45
CA SER A 24 16.03 23.31 -33.45
C SER A 24 16.87 23.37 -32.17
N LEU A 25 18.20 23.49 -32.30
CA LEU A 25 19.12 23.63 -31.16
C LEU A 25 18.91 24.94 -30.41
N GLN A 26 18.54 26.04 -31.08
CA GLN A 26 18.19 27.30 -30.43
C GLN A 26 16.84 27.22 -29.71
N PHE A 27 15.87 26.49 -30.27
CA PHE A 27 14.58 26.28 -29.64
C PHE A 27 14.69 25.43 -28.34
N PHE A 28 15.58 24.42 -28.32
CA PHE A 28 15.88 23.64 -27.11
C PHE A 28 16.65 24.42 -26.03
N ARG A 29 17.34 25.52 -26.38
CA ARG A 29 18.01 26.43 -25.42
C ARG A 29 17.03 27.39 -24.71
N LEU A 30 15.81 27.54 -25.21
CA LEU A 30 14.78 28.43 -24.64
C LEU A 30 13.81 27.72 -23.67
N ILE A 31 13.94 26.41 -23.49
CA ILE A 31 13.16 25.66 -22.50
C ILE A 31 14.08 25.34 -21.32
N PRO A 32 13.88 25.94 -20.13
CA PRO A 32 14.66 25.56 -18.95
C PRO A 32 14.20 24.19 -18.45
N LEU A 33 14.96 23.13 -18.80
CA LEU A 33 14.83 21.82 -18.18
C LEU A 33 15.70 21.81 -16.91
N PRO A 34 15.17 21.36 -15.76
CA PRO A 34 15.96 21.16 -14.55
C PRO A 34 16.71 19.83 -14.67
N VAL A 35 17.91 19.85 -15.23
CA VAL A 35 18.82 18.70 -15.20
C VAL A 35 20.10 19.15 -14.51
N GLY A 36 20.28 18.66 -13.27
CA GLY A 36 21.56 18.77 -12.56
C GLY A 36 22.57 17.81 -13.18
N PHE A 37 23.58 18.34 -13.83
CA PHE A 37 24.79 17.61 -14.18
C PHE A 37 25.83 17.77 -13.08
N TYR A 38 26.40 16.67 -12.64
CA TYR A 38 27.56 16.60 -11.76
C TYR A 38 28.78 17.11 -12.48
N GLY A 39 29.36 18.21 -11.99
CA GLY A 39 30.72 18.62 -12.29
C GLY A 39 31.53 18.43 -11.01
N GLU A 40 32.64 17.70 -11.10
CA GLU A 40 33.65 17.64 -10.04
C GLU A 40 34.30 19.01 -9.90
N GLU A 41 34.10 19.66 -8.76
CA GLU A 41 34.90 20.80 -8.30
C GLU A 41 35.36 20.52 -6.85
N GLU A 42 36.67 20.66 -6.65
CA GLU A 42 37.38 20.45 -5.38
C GLU A 42 36.75 21.23 -4.23
N ALA A 43 36.45 20.54 -3.16
CA ALA A 43 35.79 21.08 -1.97
C ALA A 43 36.76 21.88 -1.10
N LYS A 44 36.62 23.21 -1.09
CA LYS A 44 37.04 24.05 0.05
C LYS A 44 36.03 23.91 1.20
N PRO A 45 36.47 23.88 2.48
CA PRO A 45 35.56 23.66 3.59
C PRO A 45 34.64 24.85 3.80
N ARG A 46 33.36 24.71 3.46
CA ARG A 46 32.33 25.68 3.81
C ARG A 46 31.93 25.53 5.28
N LYS A 47 32.06 26.63 6.03
CA LYS A 47 31.55 26.79 7.39
C LYS A 47 30.10 26.31 7.45
N ARG A 48 29.80 25.47 8.47
CA ARG A 48 28.43 25.13 8.88
C ARG A 48 27.66 26.42 9.16
N VAL A 49 26.77 26.79 8.24
CA VAL A 49 25.69 27.70 8.55
C VAL A 49 24.64 26.85 9.26
N LEU A 50 24.49 27.08 10.55
CA LEU A 50 23.35 26.57 11.32
C LEU A 50 22.08 27.08 10.63
N ILE A 51 21.33 26.18 10.01
CA ILE A 51 19.94 26.44 9.64
C ILE A 51 19.09 26.19 10.90
N ASP A 52 19.21 27.09 11.86
CA ASP A 52 18.19 27.34 12.89
C ASP A 52 17.06 28.10 12.16
N GLY A 53 16.02 27.42 11.79
CA GLY A 53 14.87 28.10 11.20
C GLY A 53 13.80 27.25 10.53
N LEU A 54 13.80 25.92 10.67
CA LEU A 54 12.75 25.07 10.09
C LEU A 54 12.30 23.92 11.01
N LEU A 55 12.22 24.18 12.31
CA LEU A 55 11.27 23.47 13.17
C LEU A 55 9.93 24.22 13.10
N LYS A 56 9.33 24.29 11.91
CA LYS A 56 7.89 24.52 11.82
C LYS A 56 7.24 23.35 12.55
N ALA A 57 6.42 23.64 13.56
CA ALA A 57 5.50 22.68 14.15
C ALA A 57 4.89 21.84 13.01
N PRO A 58 4.76 20.51 13.15
CA PRO A 58 4.23 19.67 12.08
C PRO A 58 2.91 20.29 11.61
N GLN A 59 2.89 20.78 10.36
CA GLN A 59 1.70 21.37 9.78
C GLN A 59 0.59 20.34 9.91
N ALA A 60 -0.53 20.73 10.51
CA ALA A 60 -1.70 19.87 10.57
C ALA A 60 -1.99 19.38 9.15
N LEU A 61 -2.08 18.05 8.97
CA LEU A 61 -2.33 17.45 7.66
C LEU A 61 -3.67 17.98 7.13
N ASP A 62 -3.67 18.60 5.94
CA ASP A 62 -4.92 19.07 5.35
C ASP A 62 -5.85 17.90 5.06
N PRO A 63 -7.07 17.87 5.64
CA PRO A 63 -7.98 16.73 5.52
C PRO A 63 -8.35 16.38 4.08
N ILE A 64 -8.40 17.36 3.18
CA ILE A 64 -8.74 17.14 1.77
C ILE A 64 -7.57 16.50 1.04
N THR A 65 -6.36 17.03 1.19
CA THR A 65 -5.14 16.46 0.60
C THR A 65 -4.92 15.02 1.06
N GLU A 66 -5.14 14.74 2.35
CA GLU A 66 -5.04 13.38 2.88
C GLU A 66 -6.18 12.46 2.39
N SER A 67 -7.36 13.01 2.11
CA SER A 67 -8.45 12.24 1.50
C SER A 67 -8.16 11.91 0.04
N VAL A 68 -7.60 12.84 -0.74
CA VAL A 68 -7.14 12.57 -2.12
C VAL A 68 -6.09 11.46 -2.13
N TYR A 69 -5.12 11.52 -1.21
CA TYR A 69 -4.12 10.46 -1.05
C TYR A 69 -4.79 9.12 -0.70
N TYR A 70 -5.73 9.11 0.26
CA TYR A 70 -6.44 7.92 0.70
C TYR A 70 -7.21 7.23 -0.42
N CYS A 71 -7.91 7.99 -1.26
CA CYS A 71 -8.67 7.46 -2.39
C CYS A 71 -7.78 6.77 -3.43
N ASN A 72 -6.53 7.18 -3.58
CA ASN A 72 -5.56 6.60 -4.51
C ASN A 72 -6.13 6.41 -5.92
N ARG A 73 -6.79 7.44 -6.46
CA ARG A 73 -7.44 7.36 -7.78
C ARG A 73 -6.44 6.98 -8.86
N PRO A 74 -6.79 6.05 -9.77
CA PRO A 74 -5.95 5.72 -10.92
C PRO A 74 -5.76 6.94 -11.83
N ASN A 75 -4.54 7.45 -11.96
CA ASN A 75 -4.20 8.65 -12.73
C ASN A 75 -2.89 8.51 -13.52
N GLY A 76 -2.77 7.44 -14.27
CA GLY A 76 -1.57 7.16 -15.05
C GLY A 76 -0.88 5.86 -14.64
N SER A 77 0.45 5.82 -14.66
CA SER A 77 1.23 4.64 -14.27
C SER A 77 1.53 4.64 -12.78
N VAL A 78 1.56 3.45 -12.18
CA VAL A 78 2.11 3.27 -10.83
C VAL A 78 3.63 3.42 -10.91
N GLN A 79 4.20 4.19 -9.98
CA GLN A 79 5.64 4.35 -9.83
C GLN A 79 6.08 3.77 -8.48
N GLY A 80 7.31 3.27 -8.43
CA GLY A 80 7.91 2.73 -7.22
C GLY A 80 9.31 2.19 -7.48
N LEU A 81 10.04 1.94 -6.39
CA LEU A 81 11.41 1.44 -6.42
C LEU A 81 11.49 -0.10 -6.35
N GLU A 82 10.35 -0.78 -6.42
CA GLU A 82 10.30 -2.24 -6.44
C GLU A 82 11.18 -2.78 -7.58
N GLY A 83 11.99 -3.78 -7.26
CA GLY A 83 12.89 -4.42 -8.24
C GLY A 83 14.07 -3.57 -8.71
N HIS A 84 14.20 -2.30 -8.33
CA HIS A 84 15.36 -1.50 -8.73
C HIS A 84 16.60 -1.93 -7.94
N ALA A 85 17.43 -2.72 -8.61
CA ALA A 85 18.61 -3.32 -7.99
C ALA A 85 19.73 -2.32 -7.75
N PRO A 86 20.40 -2.35 -6.59
CA PRO A 86 21.75 -1.86 -6.49
C PRO A 86 22.69 -2.70 -7.35
N VAL A 87 23.72 -2.07 -7.91
CA VAL A 87 24.72 -2.78 -8.75
C VAL A 87 25.36 -3.93 -7.96
N GLY A 88 25.45 -5.11 -8.56
CA GLY A 88 26.05 -6.30 -7.96
C GLY A 88 25.11 -7.08 -7.02
N PHE A 89 23.79 -6.85 -7.12
CA PHE A 89 22.80 -7.64 -6.36
C PHE A 89 21.75 -8.26 -7.31
N LYS A 90 21.32 -9.46 -6.97
CA LYS A 90 20.26 -10.21 -7.65
C LYS A 90 19.06 -10.36 -6.73
N LEU A 91 17.86 -10.08 -7.26
CA LEU A 91 16.61 -10.33 -6.55
C LEU A 91 16.29 -11.83 -6.56
N GLU A 92 16.02 -12.40 -5.38
CA GLU A 92 15.71 -13.82 -5.24
C GLU A 92 14.28 -14.10 -4.82
N ALA A 93 13.66 -13.22 -4.03
CA ALA A 93 12.26 -13.34 -3.65
C ALA A 93 11.62 -11.99 -3.34
N ALA A 94 10.30 -11.92 -3.49
CA ALA A 94 9.48 -10.79 -3.10
C ALA A 94 8.19 -11.26 -2.39
N HIS A 95 7.92 -10.74 -1.20
CA HIS A 95 6.70 -10.94 -0.45
C HIS A 95 5.91 -9.63 -0.41
N ILE A 96 4.67 -9.64 -0.87
CA ILE A 96 3.85 -8.46 -1.12
C ILE A 96 2.58 -8.57 -0.30
N MET A 97 2.39 -7.69 0.68
CA MET A 97 1.13 -7.52 1.38
C MET A 97 0.40 -6.30 0.82
N ILE A 98 -0.87 -6.48 0.45
CA ILE A 98 -1.70 -5.41 -0.09
C ILE A 98 -2.93 -5.15 0.79
N ARG A 99 -3.36 -3.90 0.87
CA ARG A 99 -4.71 -3.54 1.22
C ARG A 99 -5.61 -3.73 0.00
N HIS A 100 -6.87 -4.18 0.18
CA HIS A 100 -7.86 -4.18 -0.90
C HIS A 100 -7.99 -2.80 -1.56
N GLY A 101 -8.46 -2.77 -2.78
CA GLY A 101 -8.70 -1.53 -3.54
C GLY A 101 -9.89 -0.72 -3.02
N ASP A 102 -10.21 0.34 -3.75
CA ASP A 102 -11.38 1.18 -3.49
C ASP A 102 -12.66 0.35 -3.42
N ARG A 103 -13.55 0.71 -2.50
CA ARG A 103 -14.75 -0.05 -2.17
C ARG A 103 -15.94 0.84 -1.83
N TYR A 104 -17.14 0.27 -1.91
CA TYR A 104 -18.34 0.83 -1.32
C TYR A 104 -18.21 0.92 0.22
N PRO A 105 -18.86 1.88 0.90
CA PRO A 105 -18.81 2.01 2.36
C PRO A 105 -19.13 0.72 3.11
N LEU A 106 -18.55 0.58 4.30
CA LEU A 106 -18.91 -0.49 5.25
C LEU A 106 -20.14 -0.15 6.09
N TYR A 107 -20.47 1.14 6.17
CA TYR A 107 -21.52 1.67 7.02
C TYR A 107 -22.46 2.55 6.20
N ALA A 108 -23.72 2.63 6.65
CA ALA A 108 -24.70 3.55 6.13
C ALA A 108 -24.95 4.68 7.13
N ILE A 109 -25.09 5.91 6.65
CA ILE A 109 -25.52 7.03 7.48
C ILE A 109 -27.04 6.93 7.67
N PRO A 110 -27.53 6.90 8.93
CA PRO A 110 -28.97 6.80 9.21
C PRO A 110 -29.73 7.99 8.59
N ASN A 111 -30.91 7.73 8.07
CA ASN A 111 -31.80 8.72 7.45
C ASN A 111 -31.15 9.57 6.33
N ALA A 112 -30.09 9.05 5.71
CA ALA A 112 -29.41 9.70 4.62
C ALA A 112 -29.51 8.86 3.32
N ALA A 113 -29.53 9.54 2.19
CA ALA A 113 -29.49 8.88 0.89
C ALA A 113 -28.18 8.06 0.76
N ALA A 114 -28.31 6.80 0.34
CA ALA A 114 -27.18 5.93 0.10
C ALA A 114 -26.30 6.47 -1.05
N LEU A 115 -25.01 6.17 -1.02
CA LEU A 115 -24.10 6.45 -2.10
C LEU A 115 -24.59 5.71 -3.38
N ASN A 116 -24.92 6.46 -4.40
CA ASN A 116 -25.41 5.89 -5.66
C ASN A 116 -24.27 5.74 -6.66
N ILE A 117 -23.64 4.57 -6.64
CA ILE A 117 -22.62 4.15 -7.63
C ILE A 117 -22.92 2.73 -8.09
N ASP A 118 -22.47 2.40 -9.29
CA ASP A 118 -22.57 1.07 -9.88
C ASP A 118 -21.25 0.32 -9.70
N CYS A 119 -21.26 -0.83 -9.04
CA CYS A 119 -20.09 -1.68 -8.83
C CYS A 119 -19.85 -2.71 -9.93
N ASN A 120 -20.70 -2.80 -10.96
CA ASN A 120 -20.39 -3.64 -12.11
C ASN A 120 -19.11 -3.19 -12.81
N ILE A 121 -18.35 -4.14 -13.30
CA ILE A 121 -17.21 -3.82 -14.17
C ILE A 121 -17.72 -3.50 -15.58
N ARG A 122 -17.37 -2.33 -16.07
CA ARG A 122 -17.71 -1.86 -17.40
C ARG A 122 -16.48 -1.33 -18.12
N THR A 123 -16.19 -1.90 -19.28
CA THR A 123 -14.99 -1.54 -20.07
C THR A 123 -15.16 -0.20 -20.80
N ASP A 124 -16.39 0.29 -20.94
CA ASP A 124 -16.76 1.57 -21.54
C ASP A 124 -16.84 2.74 -20.53
N ARG A 125 -16.54 2.49 -19.24
CA ARG A 125 -16.63 3.47 -18.16
C ARG A 125 -15.30 3.71 -17.45
N ALA A 126 -15.03 4.96 -17.04
CA ALA A 126 -13.87 5.30 -16.21
C ALA A 126 -13.97 4.69 -14.78
N PRO A 127 -12.81 4.36 -14.15
CA PRO A 127 -11.48 4.46 -14.72
C PRO A 127 -11.18 3.38 -15.76
N PHE A 128 -10.56 3.78 -16.87
CA PHE A 128 -10.18 2.87 -17.95
C PHE A 128 -8.84 2.20 -17.67
N HIS A 129 -8.71 0.93 -18.08
CA HIS A 129 -7.43 0.25 -18.13
C HIS A 129 -7.42 -0.77 -19.26
N ARG A 130 -6.35 -0.78 -20.08
CA ARG A 130 -6.23 -1.66 -21.27
C ARG A 130 -6.37 -3.15 -20.98
N ALA A 131 -6.05 -3.58 -19.73
CA ALA A 131 -6.14 -4.99 -19.33
C ALA A 131 -7.53 -5.36 -18.77
N LEU A 132 -8.48 -4.41 -18.65
CA LEU A 132 -9.74 -4.64 -17.94
C LEU A 132 -10.62 -5.66 -18.65
N GLU A 133 -10.75 -5.55 -19.98
CA GLU A 133 -11.53 -6.49 -20.80
C GLU A 133 -10.96 -7.92 -20.71
N GLY A 134 -9.65 -8.07 -20.93
CA GLY A 134 -8.98 -9.36 -20.80
C GLY A 134 -9.06 -9.93 -19.38
N PHE A 135 -9.00 -9.08 -18.35
CA PHE A 135 -9.21 -9.50 -16.97
C PHE A 135 -10.61 -10.07 -16.75
N VAL A 136 -11.66 -9.38 -17.21
CA VAL A 136 -13.06 -9.87 -17.10
C VAL A 136 -13.23 -11.20 -17.83
N ALA A 137 -12.72 -11.30 -19.06
CA ALA A 137 -12.78 -12.53 -19.85
C ALA A 137 -12.03 -13.69 -19.17
N HIS A 138 -10.87 -13.41 -18.54
CA HIS A 138 -10.10 -14.42 -17.83
C HIS A 138 -10.80 -14.88 -16.54
N MET A 139 -11.44 -13.97 -15.79
CA MET A 139 -12.23 -14.35 -14.60
C MET A 139 -13.41 -15.26 -14.94
N ALA A 140 -14.03 -15.11 -16.12
CA ALA A 140 -15.11 -15.96 -16.57
C ALA A 140 -14.69 -17.43 -16.86
N GLN A 141 -13.38 -17.68 -17.01
CA GLN A 141 -12.81 -19.01 -17.29
C GLN A 141 -12.36 -19.76 -16.01
N ALA A 142 -12.61 -19.23 -14.82
CA ALA A 142 -12.04 -19.69 -13.54
C ALA A 142 -12.61 -21.02 -13.00
N ARG A 143 -12.99 -21.96 -13.83
CA ARG A 143 -13.62 -23.23 -13.40
C ARG A 143 -12.67 -24.18 -12.65
N GLU A 144 -11.36 -24.06 -12.87
CA GLU A 144 -10.33 -24.97 -12.32
C GLU A 144 -9.56 -24.37 -11.14
N GLY A 145 -9.81 -23.10 -10.78
CA GLY A 145 -9.12 -22.44 -9.67
C GLY A 145 -9.47 -23.07 -8.33
N ARG A 146 -8.44 -23.24 -7.48
CA ARG A 146 -8.59 -23.78 -6.13
C ARG A 146 -8.66 -22.65 -5.12
N PHE A 147 -9.80 -22.51 -4.45
CA PHE A 147 -10.05 -21.50 -3.45
C PHE A 147 -10.34 -22.17 -2.11
N ASP A 148 -9.54 -21.87 -1.09
CA ASP A 148 -9.69 -22.50 0.23
C ASP A 148 -10.86 -21.86 1.01
N GLY A 149 -11.61 -22.70 1.72
CA GLY A 149 -12.68 -22.29 2.65
C GLY A 149 -13.73 -21.39 1.99
N PRO A 150 -14.13 -20.28 2.64
CA PRO A 150 -15.20 -19.40 2.16
C PRO A 150 -14.84 -18.68 0.85
N LEU A 151 -13.57 -18.67 0.43
CA LEU A 151 -13.17 -18.03 -0.83
C LEU A 151 -13.82 -18.70 -2.05
N ALA A 152 -14.12 -20.00 -1.98
CA ALA A 152 -14.77 -20.74 -3.05
C ALA A 152 -16.18 -20.23 -3.39
N GLY A 153 -16.87 -19.61 -2.43
CA GLY A 153 -18.22 -19.07 -2.61
C GLY A 153 -18.27 -17.59 -3.02
N PHE A 154 -17.12 -16.91 -3.11
CA PHE A 154 -17.13 -15.49 -3.45
C PHE A 154 -17.14 -15.26 -4.96
N PRO A 155 -17.87 -14.21 -5.43
CA PRO A 155 -17.77 -13.79 -6.82
C PRO A 155 -16.35 -13.27 -7.10
N LEU A 156 -15.79 -13.64 -8.27
CA LEU A 156 -14.44 -13.24 -8.68
C LEU A 156 -14.37 -11.80 -9.22
N LEU A 157 -15.51 -11.26 -9.61
CA LEU A 157 -15.68 -9.88 -10.05
C LEU A 157 -16.73 -9.18 -9.19
N PRO A 158 -16.56 -7.89 -8.89
CA PRO A 158 -17.68 -7.08 -8.42
C PRO A 158 -18.73 -6.99 -9.53
N SER A 159 -19.99 -7.31 -9.22
CA SER A 159 -21.04 -7.48 -10.23
C SER A 159 -22.43 -7.07 -9.73
N HIS A 160 -22.53 -6.08 -8.85
CA HIS A 160 -23.82 -5.62 -8.34
C HIS A 160 -24.13 -4.18 -8.75
N PRO A 161 -25.27 -3.90 -9.40
CA PRO A 161 -25.60 -2.56 -9.90
C PRO A 161 -25.85 -1.55 -8.77
N ARG A 162 -26.16 -2.02 -7.56
CA ARG A 162 -26.34 -1.21 -6.36
C ARG A 162 -25.35 -1.65 -5.30
N CYS A 163 -24.11 -1.61 -5.54
CA CYS A 163 -23.04 -2.02 -4.65
C CYS A 163 -23.45 -2.52 -3.24
N GLU A 164 -22.98 -3.68 -2.85
CA GLU A 164 -23.15 -4.16 -1.48
C GLU A 164 -22.14 -3.48 -0.55
N MET A 165 -22.44 -3.46 0.76
CA MET A 165 -21.54 -2.87 1.76
C MET A 165 -20.15 -3.52 1.71
N GLY A 166 -19.14 -2.68 1.53
CA GLY A 166 -17.75 -3.11 1.44
C GLY A 166 -17.35 -3.79 0.14
N GLN A 167 -18.23 -3.81 -0.87
CA GLN A 167 -17.94 -4.39 -2.19
C GLN A 167 -16.84 -3.59 -2.90
N LEU A 168 -15.90 -4.29 -3.54
CA LEU A 168 -14.87 -3.67 -4.38
C LEU A 168 -15.52 -2.94 -5.54
N THR A 169 -14.97 -1.78 -5.93
CA THR A 169 -15.42 -1.03 -7.11
C THR A 169 -14.52 -1.30 -8.31
N GLN A 170 -14.94 -0.86 -9.50
CA GLN A 170 -14.07 -0.87 -10.68
C GLN A 170 -12.77 -0.08 -10.44
N THR A 171 -12.84 1.04 -9.72
CA THR A 171 -11.65 1.79 -9.31
C THR A 171 -10.67 0.90 -8.53
N GLY A 172 -11.18 0.11 -7.59
CA GLY A 172 -10.36 -0.83 -6.82
C GLY A 172 -9.73 -1.94 -7.67
N VAL A 173 -10.45 -2.45 -8.65
CA VAL A 173 -9.91 -3.42 -9.63
C VAL A 173 -8.78 -2.78 -10.45
N VAL A 174 -9.01 -1.60 -11.01
CA VAL A 174 -8.01 -0.90 -11.84
C VAL A 174 -6.76 -0.53 -11.04
N GLN A 175 -6.90 -0.10 -9.77
CA GLN A 175 -5.76 0.14 -8.88
C GLN A 175 -4.84 -1.08 -8.81
N HIS A 176 -5.40 -2.28 -8.65
CA HIS A 176 -4.60 -3.51 -8.54
C HIS A 176 -4.08 -4.02 -9.89
N LEU A 177 -4.83 -3.88 -10.98
CA LEU A 177 -4.32 -4.16 -12.33
C LEU A 177 -3.07 -3.33 -12.64
N MET A 178 -3.07 -2.04 -12.30
CA MET A 178 -1.93 -1.13 -12.52
C MET A 178 -0.73 -1.51 -11.66
N ILE A 179 -0.95 -1.83 -10.38
CA ILE A 179 0.12 -2.30 -9.48
C ILE A 179 0.70 -3.61 -10.01
N GLY A 180 -0.15 -4.57 -10.39
CA GLY A 180 0.30 -5.84 -10.95
C GLY A 180 1.11 -5.65 -12.23
N GLN A 181 0.72 -4.73 -13.12
CA GLN A 181 1.47 -4.40 -14.33
C GLN A 181 2.84 -3.80 -14.00
N HIS A 182 2.93 -2.87 -13.03
CA HIS A 182 4.19 -2.32 -12.56
C HIS A 182 5.11 -3.42 -12.01
N LEU A 183 4.59 -4.28 -11.15
CA LEU A 183 5.35 -5.38 -10.56
C LEU A 183 5.76 -6.44 -11.60
N ARG A 184 5.00 -6.64 -12.67
CA ARG A 184 5.41 -7.48 -13.80
C ARG A 184 6.66 -6.94 -14.46
N GLN A 185 6.68 -5.65 -14.77
CA GLN A 185 7.82 -5.00 -15.42
C GLN A 185 9.10 -5.12 -14.57
N THR A 186 8.95 -4.97 -13.25
CA THR A 186 10.09 -4.97 -12.33
C THR A 186 10.50 -6.37 -11.88
N TYR A 187 9.57 -7.25 -11.53
CA TYR A 187 9.91 -8.56 -10.96
C TYR A 187 9.99 -9.68 -12.00
N SER A 188 9.09 -9.68 -12.98
CA SER A 188 9.02 -10.74 -13.97
C SER A 188 9.91 -10.45 -15.18
N ASP A 189 9.75 -9.26 -15.78
CA ASP A 189 10.42 -8.94 -17.04
C ASP A 189 11.91 -8.59 -16.80
N LEU A 190 12.22 -7.87 -15.70
CA LEU A 190 13.59 -7.45 -15.40
C LEU A 190 14.38 -8.51 -14.63
N HIS A 191 13.80 -9.14 -13.61
CA HIS A 191 14.51 -10.08 -12.73
C HIS A 191 14.18 -11.56 -12.95
N GLY A 192 13.20 -11.86 -13.81
CA GLY A 192 12.81 -13.23 -14.11
C GLY A 192 12.29 -14.00 -12.88
N LEU A 193 11.72 -13.32 -11.89
CA LEU A 193 11.19 -13.97 -10.69
C LEU A 193 10.09 -15.00 -11.01
N LEU A 194 9.41 -14.84 -12.15
CA LEU A 194 8.38 -15.74 -12.68
C LEU A 194 8.78 -16.22 -14.09
N LEU A 195 9.96 -16.80 -14.23
CA LEU A 195 10.53 -17.17 -15.53
C LEU A 195 9.63 -18.11 -16.33
N LYS A 196 9.68 -17.92 -17.67
CA LYS A 196 8.98 -18.75 -18.66
C LYS A 196 9.56 -20.17 -18.82
N HIS A 197 10.76 -20.42 -18.28
CA HIS A 197 11.58 -21.60 -18.56
C HIS A 197 11.83 -22.52 -17.37
N GLU A 198 11.16 -22.30 -16.24
CA GLU A 198 11.24 -23.24 -15.13
C GLU A 198 10.51 -24.53 -15.46
N SER A 199 11.05 -25.66 -15.01
CA SER A 199 10.41 -26.97 -15.13
C SER A 199 9.00 -26.93 -14.52
N GLU A 200 8.11 -27.81 -14.96
CA GLU A 200 6.71 -27.82 -14.53
C GLU A 200 6.55 -27.91 -13.01
N SER A 201 7.47 -28.62 -12.34
CA SER A 201 7.54 -28.74 -10.88
C SER A 201 8.00 -27.45 -10.18
N GLU A 202 8.82 -26.62 -10.82
CA GLU A 202 9.31 -25.35 -10.28
C GLU A 202 8.30 -24.21 -10.45
N ARG A 203 7.51 -24.22 -11.54
CA ARG A 203 6.44 -23.22 -11.77
C ARG A 203 5.33 -23.27 -10.72
N VAL A 204 5.01 -24.46 -10.20
CA VAL A 204 4.00 -24.65 -9.15
C VAL A 204 4.41 -24.03 -7.83
N ARG A 205 5.73 -23.89 -7.60
CA ARG A 205 6.32 -23.31 -6.37
C ARG A 205 6.65 -21.81 -6.50
N ALA A 206 6.45 -21.22 -7.67
CA ALA A 206 6.89 -19.85 -7.93
C ALA A 206 6.06 -18.78 -7.22
N ALA A 207 4.76 -18.98 -7.00
CA ALA A 207 3.88 -18.00 -6.40
C ALA A 207 2.96 -18.60 -5.33
N TYR A 208 2.89 -17.91 -4.19
CA TYR A 208 1.94 -18.17 -3.12
C TYR A 208 0.92 -17.04 -3.04
N VAL A 209 -0.37 -17.35 -2.99
CA VAL A 209 -1.44 -16.36 -2.88
C VAL A 209 -2.30 -16.68 -1.67
N GLU A 210 -2.48 -15.71 -0.79
CA GLU A 210 -3.30 -15.81 0.41
C GLU A 210 -4.20 -14.59 0.53
N SER A 211 -5.47 -14.79 0.86
CA SER A 211 -6.46 -13.74 1.02
C SER A 211 -7.28 -13.92 2.29
N THR A 212 -7.59 -12.82 2.96
CA THR A 212 -8.60 -12.86 4.03
C THR A 212 -9.98 -13.22 3.46
N GLY A 213 -10.88 -13.72 4.32
CA GLY A 213 -12.21 -14.19 3.95
C GLY A 213 -13.20 -13.08 3.58
N ARG A 214 -12.85 -12.24 2.61
CA ARG A 214 -13.72 -11.19 2.06
C ARG A 214 -13.63 -11.15 0.54
N ALA A 215 -14.77 -10.99 -0.15
CA ALA A 215 -14.80 -10.90 -1.62
C ALA A 215 -13.85 -9.82 -2.15
N ARG A 216 -13.84 -8.62 -1.54
CA ARG A 216 -12.96 -7.50 -1.97
C ARG A 216 -11.47 -7.82 -1.90
N THR A 217 -11.02 -8.61 -0.92
CA THR A 217 -9.59 -8.99 -0.82
C THR A 217 -9.23 -10.05 -1.85
N LEU A 218 -10.09 -11.05 -2.05
CA LEU A 218 -9.93 -12.03 -3.12
C LEU A 218 -9.86 -11.34 -4.50
N GLN A 219 -10.84 -10.50 -4.82
CA GLN A 219 -10.91 -9.76 -6.09
C GLN A 219 -9.69 -8.85 -6.31
N SER A 220 -9.20 -8.20 -5.25
CA SER A 220 -7.98 -7.39 -5.29
C SER A 220 -6.74 -8.24 -5.59
N ALA A 221 -6.62 -9.42 -4.96
CA ALA A 221 -5.51 -10.35 -5.23
C ALA A 221 -5.53 -10.84 -6.68
N LEU A 222 -6.71 -11.22 -7.19
CA LEU A 222 -6.86 -11.70 -8.57
C LEU A 222 -6.56 -10.60 -9.60
N ALA A 223 -6.99 -9.36 -9.35
CA ALA A 223 -6.69 -8.23 -10.22
C ALA A 223 -5.19 -7.92 -10.26
N LEU A 224 -4.52 -7.91 -9.10
CA LEU A 224 -3.06 -7.74 -9.04
C LEU A 224 -2.34 -8.89 -9.73
N LEU A 225 -2.73 -10.14 -9.46
CA LEU A 225 -2.13 -11.32 -10.07
C LEU A 225 -2.27 -11.30 -11.59
N TYR A 226 -3.45 -10.91 -12.11
CA TYR A 226 -3.66 -10.78 -13.55
C TYR A 226 -2.77 -9.67 -14.15
N GLY A 227 -2.66 -8.53 -13.49
CA GLY A 227 -1.74 -7.46 -13.93
C GLY A 227 -0.28 -7.92 -13.96
N LEU A 228 0.14 -8.70 -12.95
CA LEU A 228 1.47 -9.27 -12.81
C LEU A 228 1.73 -10.37 -13.85
N ARG A 229 0.78 -11.25 -14.08
CA ARG A 229 0.85 -12.37 -15.00
C ARG A 229 -0.47 -12.53 -15.75
N PRO A 230 -0.69 -11.78 -16.85
CA PRO A 230 -1.88 -11.93 -17.65
C PRO A 230 -2.06 -13.38 -18.13
N ALA A 231 -3.31 -13.86 -18.15
CA ALA A 231 -3.65 -15.21 -18.55
C ALA A 231 -2.89 -16.31 -17.77
N PHE A 232 -2.75 -16.12 -16.44
CA PHE A 232 -2.23 -17.19 -15.59
C PHE A 232 -3.10 -18.46 -15.67
N ASP A 233 -2.48 -19.63 -15.49
CA ASP A 233 -3.16 -20.91 -15.57
C ASP A 233 -3.97 -21.17 -14.28
N TRP A 234 -5.30 -21.24 -14.43
CA TRP A 234 -6.22 -21.48 -13.32
C TRP A 234 -6.01 -22.84 -12.64
N SER A 235 -5.65 -23.89 -13.39
CA SER A 235 -5.40 -25.24 -12.85
C SER A 235 -4.24 -25.27 -11.84
N ARG A 236 -3.36 -24.27 -11.91
CA ARG A 236 -2.19 -24.11 -11.07
C ARG A 236 -2.36 -23.08 -9.96
N LEU A 237 -3.44 -22.29 -10.01
CA LEU A 237 -3.71 -21.29 -8.96
C LEU A 237 -4.40 -21.93 -7.78
N ARG A 238 -3.81 -21.75 -6.60
CA ARG A 238 -4.47 -21.94 -5.31
C ARG A 238 -4.44 -20.65 -4.54
N VAL A 239 -5.60 -20.19 -4.08
CA VAL A 239 -5.72 -19.05 -3.17
C VAL A 239 -6.05 -19.57 -1.78
N HIS A 240 -5.10 -19.39 -0.86
CA HIS A 240 -5.22 -19.82 0.53
C HIS A 240 -6.11 -18.86 1.30
N HIS A 241 -6.95 -19.41 2.17
CA HIS A 241 -7.80 -18.63 3.05
C HIS A 241 -7.09 -18.27 4.34
N GLN A 242 -7.06 -16.97 4.65
CA GLN A 242 -6.66 -16.46 5.95
C GLN A 242 -7.90 -16.07 6.76
N PRO A 243 -8.24 -16.77 7.86
CA PRO A 243 -9.44 -16.47 8.64
C PRO A 243 -9.36 -15.17 9.42
N SER A 244 -8.17 -14.72 9.78
CA SER A 244 -7.95 -13.51 10.57
C SER A 244 -7.34 -12.36 9.75
N ALA A 245 -7.91 -11.17 9.86
CA ALA A 245 -7.31 -9.95 9.30
C ALA A 245 -5.94 -9.62 9.92
N SER A 246 -5.60 -10.21 11.07
CA SER A 246 -4.29 -10.06 11.72
C SER A 246 -3.24 -11.07 11.23
N TYR A 247 -3.60 -12.02 10.35
CA TYR A 247 -2.68 -13.06 9.88
C TYR A 247 -2.01 -13.85 11.03
N CYS A 248 -2.79 -14.16 12.06
CA CYS A 248 -2.26 -14.80 13.27
C CYS A 248 -1.97 -16.30 13.11
N TYR A 249 -2.41 -16.95 12.01
CA TYR A 249 -2.23 -18.39 11.75
C TYR A 249 -2.66 -19.26 12.96
N ALA A 250 -1.76 -20.11 13.47
CA ALA A 250 -1.99 -20.92 14.66
C ALA A 250 -1.81 -20.14 15.99
N ALA A 251 -1.36 -18.89 15.93
CA ALA A 251 -1.03 -18.07 17.12
C ALA A 251 -2.08 -16.97 17.37
N CYS A 252 -3.37 -17.28 17.20
CA CYS A 252 -4.44 -16.29 17.36
C CYS A 252 -4.78 -16.02 18.85
N GLU A 253 -4.50 -16.96 19.73
CA GLU A 253 -4.68 -16.78 21.18
C GLU A 253 -3.49 -16.01 21.76
N CYS A 254 -3.73 -14.78 22.20
CA CYS A 254 -2.73 -13.89 22.77
C CYS A 254 -3.44 -12.87 23.69
N PRO A 255 -3.60 -13.16 24.99
CA PRO A 255 -4.34 -12.30 25.92
C PRO A 255 -3.82 -10.87 25.99
N ALA A 256 -2.49 -10.69 26.04
CA ALA A 256 -1.86 -9.37 26.07
C ALA A 256 -2.23 -8.52 24.86
N ARG A 257 -2.34 -9.12 23.67
CA ARG A 257 -2.78 -8.41 22.46
C ARG A 257 -4.16 -7.76 22.64
N SER A 258 -5.14 -8.52 23.18
CA SER A 258 -6.49 -8.01 23.41
C SER A 258 -6.49 -6.91 24.47
N ALA A 259 -5.71 -7.07 25.54
CA ALA A 259 -5.58 -6.06 26.59
C ALA A 259 -4.96 -4.74 26.06
N PHE A 260 -3.86 -4.78 25.27
CA PHE A 260 -3.29 -3.59 24.65
C PHE A 260 -4.27 -2.92 23.69
N GLN A 261 -5.03 -3.68 22.92
CA GLN A 261 -6.06 -3.16 22.02
C GLN A 261 -7.17 -2.42 22.78
N GLU A 262 -7.66 -2.98 23.87
CA GLU A 262 -8.68 -2.33 24.70
C GLU A 262 -8.17 -1.03 25.34
N LEU A 263 -6.95 -1.04 25.88
CA LEU A 263 -6.36 0.17 26.46
C LEU A 263 -6.22 1.28 25.42
N ASP A 264 -5.73 0.96 24.20
CA ASP A 264 -5.62 1.92 23.10
C ASP A 264 -7.00 2.48 22.70
N GLN A 265 -8.02 1.62 22.58
CA GLN A 265 -9.40 2.04 22.27
C GLN A 265 -9.99 2.94 23.36
N ARG A 266 -9.78 2.63 24.64
CA ARG A 266 -10.23 3.46 25.76
C ARG A 266 -9.57 4.84 25.74
N ARG A 267 -8.25 4.91 25.48
CA ARG A 267 -7.50 6.16 25.34
C ARG A 267 -8.08 7.02 24.21
N GLN A 268 -8.27 6.47 23.02
CA GLN A 268 -8.83 7.19 21.88
C GLN A 268 -10.26 7.65 22.15
N SER A 269 -11.10 6.83 22.76
CA SER A 269 -12.48 7.19 23.09
C SER A 269 -12.53 8.38 24.06
N ARG A 270 -11.66 8.42 25.07
CA ARG A 270 -11.54 9.55 26.01
C ARG A 270 -11.10 10.84 25.30
N ALA A 271 -10.12 10.77 24.40
CA ALA A 271 -9.65 11.93 23.64
C ALA A 271 -10.77 12.51 22.75
N ARG A 272 -11.47 11.67 22.01
CA ARG A 272 -12.60 12.09 21.13
C ARG A 272 -13.77 12.70 21.93
N SER A 273 -14.06 12.19 23.12
CA SER A 273 -15.18 12.73 23.95
C SER A 273 -14.95 14.15 24.45
N ARG A 274 -13.69 14.60 24.47
CA ARG A 274 -13.30 15.93 24.95
C ARG A 274 -13.20 16.98 23.83
N ASP A 275 -13.35 16.59 22.57
CA ASP A 275 -13.26 17.52 21.44
C ASP A 275 -14.60 18.26 21.22
N PRO A 276 -14.67 19.59 21.49
CA PRO A 276 -15.90 20.36 21.33
C PRO A 276 -16.25 20.61 19.86
N GLN A 277 -15.28 20.67 18.95
CA GLN A 277 -15.52 20.88 17.51
C GLN A 277 -16.14 19.62 16.90
N LEU A 278 -15.60 18.47 17.24
CA LEU A 278 -16.17 17.18 16.83
C LEU A 278 -17.60 17.00 17.38
N ALA A 279 -17.82 17.35 18.66
CA ALA A 279 -19.14 17.28 19.25
C ALA A 279 -20.17 18.21 18.57
N ARG A 280 -19.75 19.42 18.16
CA ARG A 280 -20.58 20.34 17.39
C ARG A 280 -20.90 19.74 16.00
N ALA A 281 -19.89 19.30 15.24
CA ALA A 281 -20.10 18.72 13.93
C ALA A 281 -21.09 17.55 13.96
N PHE A 282 -21.02 16.68 14.97
CA PHE A 282 -22.01 15.60 15.15
C PHE A 282 -23.41 16.10 15.46
N ARG A 283 -23.58 17.16 16.25
CA ARG A 283 -24.91 17.75 16.50
C ARG A 283 -25.50 18.37 15.25
N ASP A 284 -24.68 19.14 14.50
CA ASP A 284 -25.13 19.84 13.29
C ASP A 284 -25.52 18.84 12.19
N MET A 285 -24.71 17.80 11.98
CA MET A 285 -25.04 16.70 11.05
C MET A 285 -26.29 15.93 11.50
N ALA A 286 -26.42 15.64 12.80
CA ALA A 286 -27.55 14.93 13.35
C ALA A 286 -28.86 15.72 13.18
N SER A 287 -28.81 17.04 13.41
CA SER A 287 -29.92 17.95 13.13
C SER A 287 -30.27 17.99 11.65
N ALA A 288 -29.26 18.11 10.74
CA ALA A 288 -29.47 18.12 9.31
C ALA A 288 -30.13 16.83 8.78
N LEU A 289 -29.79 15.70 9.37
CA LEU A 289 -30.29 14.39 8.95
C LEU A 289 -31.51 13.90 9.75
N ASP A 290 -31.98 14.69 10.70
CA ASP A 290 -33.10 14.33 11.61
C ASP A 290 -32.86 12.97 12.31
N VAL A 291 -31.70 12.85 12.97
CA VAL A 291 -31.31 11.63 13.71
C VAL A 291 -30.71 11.97 15.07
N PRO A 292 -30.82 11.11 16.07
CA PRO A 292 -30.12 11.30 17.34
C PRO A 292 -28.59 11.29 17.14
N PRO A 293 -27.82 12.23 17.76
CA PRO A 293 -26.36 12.29 17.63
C PRO A 293 -25.65 10.98 18.01
N ALA A 294 -26.16 10.26 19.00
CA ALA A 294 -25.61 8.95 19.42
C ALA A 294 -25.71 7.91 18.29
N ARG A 295 -26.85 7.85 17.59
CA ARG A 295 -27.07 6.94 16.46
C ARG A 295 -26.15 7.27 15.27
N LEU A 296 -25.93 8.58 15.02
CA LEU A 296 -25.02 9.00 13.98
C LEU A 296 -23.56 8.63 14.31
N ARG A 297 -23.12 8.79 15.56
CA ARG A 297 -21.77 8.39 15.98
C ARG A 297 -21.54 6.89 15.83
N ALA A 298 -22.50 6.07 16.20
CA ALA A 298 -22.44 4.62 16.04
C ALA A 298 -22.33 4.16 14.59
N ALA A 299 -22.80 4.97 13.62
CA ALA A 299 -22.74 4.69 12.20
C ALA A 299 -21.36 5.00 11.55
N VAL A 300 -20.37 5.44 12.33
CA VAL A 300 -19.00 5.74 11.82
C VAL A 300 -19.02 6.57 10.51
N PRO A 301 -19.62 7.76 10.49
CA PRO A 301 -19.99 8.47 9.26
C PRO A 301 -18.81 8.88 8.39
N VAL A 302 -17.58 8.87 8.92
CA VAL A 302 -16.38 9.21 8.15
C VAL A 302 -16.13 8.21 7.01
N ASP A 303 -16.45 6.92 7.17
CA ASP A 303 -16.28 5.90 6.13
C ASP A 303 -17.17 6.18 4.89
N PRO A 304 -18.50 6.31 5.00
CA PRO A 304 -19.33 6.68 3.86
C PRO A 304 -19.02 8.06 3.30
N LEU A 305 -18.68 9.06 4.11
CA LEU A 305 -18.30 10.39 3.61
C LEU A 305 -17.00 10.36 2.80
N LEU A 306 -16.01 9.56 3.21
CA LEU A 306 -14.81 9.31 2.40
C LEU A 306 -15.16 8.66 1.06
N ALA A 307 -16.09 7.72 1.03
CA ALA A 307 -16.53 7.11 -0.22
C ALA A 307 -17.22 8.13 -1.14
N HIS A 308 -18.11 8.97 -0.62
CA HIS A 308 -18.69 10.09 -1.40
C HIS A 308 -17.60 10.97 -1.99
N PHE A 309 -16.60 11.35 -1.18
CA PHE A 309 -15.47 12.17 -1.63
C PHE A 309 -14.63 11.45 -2.70
N CYS A 310 -14.29 10.17 -2.50
CA CYS A 310 -13.46 9.41 -3.43
C CYS A 310 -14.13 9.25 -4.81
N HIS A 311 -15.46 9.09 -4.83
CA HIS A 311 -16.23 8.94 -6.07
C HIS A 311 -16.71 10.26 -6.66
N GLY A 312 -16.45 11.42 -6.02
CA GLY A 312 -16.90 12.73 -6.49
C GLY A 312 -18.41 12.89 -6.46
N VAL A 313 -19.11 12.12 -5.61
CA VAL A 313 -20.55 12.20 -5.42
C VAL A 313 -20.85 13.22 -4.31
N PRO A 314 -21.87 14.08 -4.44
CA PRO A 314 -22.25 15.01 -3.39
C PRO A 314 -22.47 14.32 -2.05
N PHE A 315 -22.13 15.01 -0.93
CA PHE A 315 -22.42 14.47 0.39
C PHE A 315 -23.91 14.24 0.61
N PRO A 316 -24.27 13.24 1.44
CA PRO A 316 -25.65 12.79 1.53
C PRO A 316 -26.56 13.82 2.21
N CYS A 317 -27.82 13.86 1.78
CA CYS A 317 -28.89 14.62 2.37
C CYS A 317 -29.90 13.69 3.06
N ALA A 318 -30.74 14.24 3.92
CA ALA A 318 -31.84 13.50 4.54
C ALA A 318 -32.76 12.90 3.46
N THR A 319 -33.25 11.68 3.68
CA THR A 319 -34.15 10.99 2.74
C THR A 319 -35.49 11.67 2.53
N SER A 320 -35.88 12.55 3.44
CA SER A 320 -37.09 13.37 3.35
C SER A 320 -36.99 14.51 2.34
N LEU A 321 -35.79 14.83 1.85
CA LEU A 321 -35.59 15.87 0.85
C LEU A 321 -35.85 15.36 -0.58
N PRO A 322 -36.33 16.23 -1.49
CA PRO A 322 -36.55 15.86 -2.89
C PRO A 322 -35.22 15.45 -3.56
N SER A 323 -35.31 14.55 -4.53
CA SER A 323 -34.16 14.13 -5.34
C SER A 323 -34.42 14.63 -6.80
N PRO A 324 -33.49 15.43 -7.38
CA PRO A 324 -32.18 15.85 -6.84
C PRO A 324 -32.30 16.88 -5.70
N PRO A 325 -31.31 16.95 -4.80
CA PRO A 325 -31.32 17.91 -3.69
C PRO A 325 -31.26 19.35 -4.24
N PRO A 326 -31.82 20.35 -3.50
CA PRO A 326 -31.82 21.73 -3.92
C PRO A 326 -30.41 22.30 -4.13
N PRO A 327 -30.22 23.29 -5.01
CA PRO A 327 -28.89 23.89 -5.24
C PRO A 327 -28.38 24.66 -4.01
N PRO A 328 -27.07 24.86 -3.87
CA PRO A 328 -26.52 25.76 -2.86
C PRO A 328 -27.03 27.21 -3.09
N PRO A 329 -27.31 28.00 -2.03
CA PRO A 329 -27.12 27.78 -0.60
C PRO A 329 -28.30 27.12 0.13
N GLN A 330 -29.36 26.68 -0.55
CA GLN A 330 -30.60 26.15 0.03
C GLN A 330 -30.50 24.68 0.55
N ARG A 331 -29.30 24.16 0.72
CA ARG A 331 -29.06 22.76 1.16
C ARG A 331 -29.19 22.59 2.69
N SER A 332 -30.25 23.10 3.31
CA SER A 332 -30.62 22.67 4.66
C SER A 332 -30.99 21.18 4.61
N GLY A 333 -30.51 20.38 5.58
CA GLY A 333 -30.78 18.93 5.61
C GLY A 333 -29.75 18.06 4.88
N CYS A 334 -28.59 18.61 4.52
CA CYS A 334 -27.47 17.85 3.92
C CYS A 334 -26.21 17.93 4.77
N VAL A 335 -25.37 16.89 4.68
CA VAL A 335 -24.01 16.93 5.22
C VAL A 335 -23.17 17.88 4.37
N SER A 336 -22.44 18.81 5.02
CA SER A 336 -21.57 19.76 4.34
C SER A 336 -20.14 19.27 4.22
N GLU A 337 -19.37 19.89 3.32
CA GLU A 337 -17.92 19.66 3.22
C GLU A 337 -17.22 20.01 4.54
N GLN A 338 -17.68 21.03 5.27
CA GLN A 338 -17.10 21.40 6.57
C GLN A 338 -17.29 20.29 7.62
N HIS A 339 -18.43 19.61 7.64
CA HIS A 339 -18.63 18.43 8.48
C HIS A 339 -17.62 17.33 8.14
N PHE A 340 -17.46 17.03 6.85
CA PHE A 340 -16.48 16.03 6.39
C PHE A 340 -15.05 16.42 6.80
N ARG A 341 -14.64 17.68 6.57
CA ARG A 341 -13.31 18.18 6.97
C ARG A 341 -13.06 18.00 8.46
N THR A 342 -14.05 18.31 9.31
CA THR A 342 -13.91 18.18 10.77
C THR A 342 -13.76 16.73 11.19
N LEU A 343 -14.59 15.81 10.67
CA LEU A 343 -14.50 14.38 10.99
C LEU A 343 -13.18 13.77 10.48
N ARG A 344 -12.76 14.16 9.28
CA ARG A 344 -11.52 13.66 8.70
C ARG A 344 -10.28 14.21 9.41
N ALA A 345 -10.29 15.48 9.80
CA ALA A 345 -9.21 16.07 10.60
C ALA A 345 -9.03 15.31 11.91
N GLN A 346 -10.12 15.06 12.64
CA GLN A 346 -10.06 14.27 13.87
C GLN A 346 -9.54 12.85 13.62
N GLN A 347 -10.01 12.19 12.57
CA GLN A 347 -9.50 10.87 12.23
C GLN A 347 -7.98 10.87 11.97
N LEU A 348 -7.46 11.89 11.29
CA LEU A 348 -6.01 12.03 11.03
C LEU A 348 -5.22 12.24 12.32
N VAL A 349 -5.75 13.03 13.25
CA VAL A 349 -5.15 13.19 14.60
C VAL A 349 -5.13 11.85 15.32
N ASP A 350 -6.25 11.15 15.38
CA ASP A 350 -6.37 9.84 16.03
C ASP A 350 -5.39 8.81 15.42
N GLU A 351 -5.30 8.75 14.09
CA GLU A 351 -4.38 7.87 13.37
C GLU A 351 -2.92 8.18 13.70
N LYS A 352 -2.56 9.46 13.79
CA LYS A 352 -1.20 9.89 14.15
C LYS A 352 -0.87 9.54 15.60
N GLU A 353 -1.70 9.99 16.55
CA GLU A 353 -1.51 9.72 17.97
C GLU A 353 -1.48 8.25 18.31
N ARG A 354 -2.30 7.45 17.63
CA ARG A 354 -2.31 6.01 17.76
C ARG A 354 -0.97 5.39 17.35
N ARG A 355 -0.43 5.78 16.19
CA ARG A 355 0.85 5.25 15.70
C ARG A 355 2.04 5.66 16.57
N GLU A 356 1.99 6.85 17.17
CA GLU A 356 3.02 7.36 18.07
C GLU A 356 2.91 6.75 19.48
N ALA A 357 1.75 6.19 19.85
CA ALA A 357 1.53 5.62 21.17
C ALA A 357 2.23 4.27 21.37
N GLY A 358 2.91 4.12 22.51
CA GLY A 358 3.56 2.88 22.91
C GLY A 358 2.60 1.68 23.01
N LEU A 359 1.36 1.92 23.43
CA LEU A 359 0.30 0.90 23.53
C LEU A 359 0.01 0.27 22.16
N PHE A 360 -0.20 1.09 21.12
CA PHE A 360 -0.46 0.58 19.78
C PHE A 360 0.74 -0.17 19.21
N ARG A 361 1.96 0.29 19.47
CA ARG A 361 3.16 -0.42 19.03
C ARG A 361 3.27 -1.79 19.70
N ARG A 362 3.03 -1.92 21.01
CA ARG A 362 3.01 -3.21 21.71
C ARG A 362 1.95 -4.13 21.13
N PHE A 363 0.73 -3.63 20.93
CA PHE A 363 -0.32 -4.37 20.22
C PHE A 363 0.16 -4.85 18.84
N ALA A 364 0.76 -3.97 18.05
CA ALA A 364 1.23 -4.23 16.69
C ALA A 364 2.33 -5.30 16.64
N LEU A 365 3.28 -5.28 17.57
CA LEU A 365 4.33 -6.29 17.68
C LEU A 365 3.74 -7.68 17.90
N LEU A 366 2.77 -7.82 18.81
CA LEU A 366 2.12 -9.10 19.10
C LEU A 366 1.24 -9.58 17.93
N VAL A 367 0.45 -8.68 17.33
CA VAL A 367 -0.48 -9.05 16.26
C VAL A 367 0.22 -9.43 14.97
N MET A 368 1.37 -8.79 14.67
CA MET A 368 2.07 -9.01 13.40
C MET A 368 3.23 -9.97 13.48
N HIS A 369 3.68 -10.36 14.68
CA HIS A 369 4.75 -11.34 14.82
C HIS A 369 4.50 -12.64 14.02
N PRO A 370 3.32 -13.30 14.07
CA PRO A 370 3.09 -14.53 13.32
C PRO A 370 3.29 -14.36 11.80
N PHE A 371 2.83 -13.24 11.24
CA PHE A 371 3.03 -12.92 9.82
C PHE A 371 4.50 -12.65 9.49
N LEU A 372 5.18 -11.82 10.29
CA LEU A 372 6.59 -11.47 10.07
C LEU A 372 7.50 -12.68 10.24
N ASN A 373 7.21 -13.55 11.22
CA ASN A 373 7.92 -14.80 11.41
C ASN A 373 7.76 -15.76 10.23
N ARG A 374 6.53 -15.91 9.70
CA ARG A 374 6.29 -16.72 8.51
C ARG A 374 7.00 -16.15 7.28
N THR A 375 7.01 -14.82 7.13
CA THR A 375 7.76 -14.13 6.07
C THR A 375 9.27 -14.40 6.21
N ALA A 376 9.83 -14.27 7.42
CA ALA A 376 11.23 -14.54 7.70
C ALA A 376 11.61 -15.97 7.39
N GLN A 377 10.79 -16.95 7.79
CA GLN A 377 11.00 -18.37 7.52
C GLN A 377 11.00 -18.69 6.02
N ARG A 378 10.04 -18.14 5.24
CA ARG A 378 9.95 -18.37 3.80
C ARG A 378 11.13 -17.74 3.05
N LEU A 379 11.45 -16.48 3.35
CA LEU A 379 12.62 -15.80 2.78
C LEU A 379 13.93 -16.50 3.18
N GLY A 380 14.02 -16.98 4.43
CA GLY A 380 15.15 -17.77 4.91
C GLY A 380 15.30 -19.12 4.20
N ALA A 381 14.20 -19.77 3.85
CA ALA A 381 14.24 -20.99 3.03
C ALA A 381 14.79 -20.72 1.62
N VAL A 382 14.39 -19.61 0.99
CA VAL A 382 14.96 -19.18 -0.31
C VAL A 382 16.46 -18.88 -0.17
N ALA A 383 16.86 -18.12 0.86
CA ALA A 383 18.27 -17.79 1.14
C ALA A 383 19.14 -19.05 1.37
N ALA A 384 18.56 -20.09 1.98
CA ALA A 384 19.22 -21.38 2.20
C ALA A 384 19.18 -22.31 0.98
N GLY A 385 18.69 -21.86 -0.18
CA GLY A 385 18.53 -22.68 -1.39
C GLY A 385 17.51 -23.81 -1.27
N LYS A 386 16.63 -23.76 -0.26
CA LYS A 386 15.56 -24.76 -0.08
C LYS A 386 14.38 -24.46 -1.01
N PRO A 387 13.60 -25.49 -1.41
CA PRO A 387 12.37 -25.27 -2.17
C PRO A 387 11.40 -24.39 -1.38
N ALA A 388 11.16 -23.18 -1.89
CA ALA A 388 10.22 -22.22 -1.32
C ALA A 388 9.68 -21.31 -2.44
N GLU A 389 8.54 -20.67 -2.16
CA GLU A 389 7.94 -19.73 -3.10
C GLU A 389 8.78 -18.43 -3.15
N ARG A 390 9.16 -18.02 -4.35
CA ARG A 390 9.93 -16.79 -4.60
C ARG A 390 9.05 -15.55 -4.63
N LEU A 391 7.77 -15.72 -4.92
CA LEU A 391 6.77 -14.66 -4.87
C LEU A 391 5.64 -15.06 -3.92
N ALA A 392 5.30 -14.19 -2.97
CA ALA A 392 4.13 -14.35 -2.11
C ALA A 392 3.27 -13.09 -2.12
N LEU A 393 1.96 -13.27 -2.33
CA LEU A 393 0.96 -12.21 -2.33
C LEU A 393 -0.02 -12.44 -1.17
N TYR A 394 -0.13 -11.47 -0.27
CA TYR A 394 -1.03 -11.47 0.87
C TYR A 394 -2.04 -10.33 0.70
N SER A 395 -3.30 -10.66 0.46
CA SER A 395 -4.36 -9.66 0.28
C SER A 395 -5.14 -9.44 1.56
N ALA A 396 -5.08 -8.21 2.06
CA ALA A 396 -5.47 -7.84 3.40
C ALA A 396 -6.24 -6.50 3.47
N HIS A 397 -6.16 -5.86 4.63
CA HIS A 397 -6.88 -4.65 5.00
C HIS A 397 -5.95 -3.57 5.54
N ASP A 398 -6.48 -2.35 5.73
CA ASP A 398 -5.80 -1.29 6.49
C ASP A 398 -5.49 -1.73 7.93
N VAL A 399 -6.43 -2.39 8.59
CA VAL A 399 -6.26 -2.98 9.94
C VAL A 399 -5.20 -4.09 10.00
N THR A 400 -4.64 -4.52 8.88
CA THR A 400 -3.48 -5.42 8.77
C THR A 400 -2.19 -4.64 8.52
N LEU A 401 -2.22 -3.73 7.53
CA LEU A 401 -1.03 -2.99 7.13
C LEU A 401 -0.61 -1.95 8.18
N GLU A 402 -1.55 -1.28 8.84
CA GLU A 402 -1.23 -0.28 9.86
C GLU A 402 -0.45 -0.88 11.05
N PRO A 403 -0.90 -2.00 11.66
CA PRO A 403 -0.06 -2.70 12.64
C PRO A 403 1.27 -3.20 12.07
N ALA A 404 1.32 -3.66 10.82
CA ALA A 404 2.58 -4.10 10.22
C ALA A 404 3.61 -2.95 10.12
N LEU A 405 3.18 -1.76 9.70
CA LEU A 405 4.02 -0.57 9.68
C LEU A 405 4.50 -0.18 11.09
N SER A 406 3.59 -0.21 12.09
CA SER A 406 3.93 0.10 13.47
C SER A 406 4.90 -0.92 14.08
N ALA A 407 4.68 -2.22 13.86
CA ALA A 407 5.59 -3.28 14.31
C ALA A 407 6.99 -3.11 13.73
N LEU A 408 7.09 -2.75 12.45
CA LEU A 408 8.36 -2.46 11.77
C LEU A 408 9.02 -1.16 12.23
N GLY A 409 8.39 -0.36 13.12
CA GLY A 409 8.92 0.91 13.61
C GLY A 409 8.66 2.10 12.69
N LEU A 410 7.77 1.95 11.70
CA LEU A 410 7.45 2.97 10.70
C LEU A 410 6.28 3.88 11.16
N ALA A 411 6.33 4.38 12.40
CA ALA A 411 5.27 5.23 12.97
C ALA A 411 4.98 6.50 12.14
N GLY A 412 6.01 7.04 11.46
CA GLY A 412 5.86 8.20 10.57
C GLY A 412 5.29 7.88 9.18
N ALA A 413 5.00 6.62 8.86
CA ALA A 413 4.38 6.26 7.58
C ALA A 413 2.94 6.79 7.50
N ARG A 414 2.52 7.20 6.31
CA ARG A 414 1.12 7.59 6.07
C ARG A 414 0.19 6.38 6.22
N PHE A 415 -1.05 6.64 6.65
CA PHE A 415 -2.07 5.60 6.78
C PHE A 415 -2.22 4.80 5.47
N PRO A 416 -2.42 3.48 5.53
CA PRO A 416 -2.58 2.65 4.35
C PRO A 416 -3.76 3.08 3.48
N ARG A 417 -3.48 3.76 2.36
CA ARG A 417 -4.47 4.15 1.36
C ARG A 417 -5.09 2.94 0.65
N TYR A 418 -6.16 3.10 -0.12
CA TYR A 418 -6.67 2.04 -0.98
C TYR A 418 -5.56 1.50 -1.89
N ALA A 419 -5.52 0.18 -2.03
CA ALA A 419 -4.48 -0.53 -2.76
C ALA A 419 -3.03 -0.21 -2.28
N ALA A 420 -2.86 0.14 -0.99
CA ALA A 420 -1.52 0.25 -0.39
C ALA A 420 -0.81 -1.11 -0.44
N ARG A 421 0.53 -1.05 -0.55
CA ARG A 421 1.37 -2.25 -0.58
C ARG A 421 2.60 -2.11 0.31
N LEU A 422 2.89 -3.17 1.06
CA LEU A 422 4.11 -3.36 1.84
C LEU A 422 4.86 -4.54 1.23
N VAL A 423 6.10 -4.32 0.85
CA VAL A 423 6.89 -5.31 0.11
C VAL A 423 8.18 -5.60 0.85
N PHE A 424 8.52 -6.89 0.95
CA PHE A 424 9.79 -7.39 1.44
C PHE A 424 10.52 -8.05 0.28
N GLU A 425 11.68 -7.55 -0.11
CA GLU A 425 12.52 -8.09 -1.17
C GLU A 425 13.77 -8.73 -0.57
N LEU A 426 14.05 -9.97 -0.97
CA LEU A 426 15.28 -10.66 -0.63
C LEU A 426 16.26 -10.54 -1.79
N TRP A 427 17.43 -9.99 -1.51
CA TRP A 427 18.50 -9.75 -2.46
C TRP A 427 19.73 -10.56 -2.09
N ARG A 428 20.42 -11.13 -3.08
CA ARG A 428 21.72 -11.79 -2.91
C ARG A 428 22.81 -10.95 -3.58
N LYS A 429 23.93 -10.76 -2.89
CA LYS A 429 25.10 -10.13 -3.48
C LYS A 429 25.71 -11.06 -4.53
N GLU A 430 25.99 -10.54 -5.73
CA GLU A 430 26.66 -11.28 -6.78
C GLU A 430 28.18 -11.23 -6.54
N ASP A 431 28.77 -12.34 -6.10
CA ASP A 431 30.21 -12.49 -6.00
C ASP A 431 30.81 -12.71 -7.39
N LYS A 432 31.52 -11.71 -7.89
CA LYS A 432 32.36 -11.88 -9.09
C LYS A 432 33.55 -12.77 -8.74
N GLY A 433 33.38 -14.09 -8.72
CA GLY A 433 34.49 -15.03 -8.63
C GLY A 433 34.45 -16.15 -7.59
N ARG A 434 33.39 -16.36 -6.83
CA ARG A 434 33.24 -17.54 -5.96
C ARG A 434 32.28 -18.56 -6.57
N LEU A 435 32.81 -19.76 -6.81
CA LEU A 435 32.02 -20.95 -7.19
C LEU A 435 31.00 -21.26 -6.08
N ALA A 436 29.77 -21.53 -6.50
CA ALA A 436 28.64 -21.87 -5.64
C ALA A 436 28.95 -23.08 -4.77
N GLY A 437 28.97 -22.90 -3.47
CA GLY A 437 29.15 -23.99 -2.51
C GLY A 437 29.13 -23.49 -1.07
N GLY A 438 27.95 -23.29 -0.53
CA GLY A 438 27.75 -23.01 0.88
C GLY A 438 26.47 -22.19 1.11
N ALA A 439 25.51 -22.75 1.85
CA ALA A 439 24.31 -22.07 2.30
C ALA A 439 24.68 -21.02 3.37
N ASP A 440 25.26 -19.90 2.94
CA ASP A 440 25.61 -18.80 3.84
C ASP A 440 24.56 -17.69 3.72
N VAL A 441 23.76 -17.51 4.78
CA VAL A 441 22.81 -16.41 4.94
C VAL A 441 23.53 -15.05 4.93
N GLY A 442 24.84 -15.02 5.15
CA GLY A 442 25.68 -13.81 5.20
C GLY A 442 25.77 -13.03 3.88
N GLY A 443 25.43 -13.66 2.75
CA GLY A 443 25.38 -13.00 1.42
C GLY A 443 24.02 -12.41 1.05
N HIS A 444 23.00 -12.51 1.95
CA HIS A 444 21.65 -12.06 1.67
C HIS A 444 21.29 -10.76 2.39
N PHE A 445 20.46 -9.97 1.71
CA PHE A 445 20.03 -8.65 2.16
C PHE A 445 18.52 -8.52 1.99
N ILE A 446 17.91 -7.68 2.81
CA ILE A 446 16.49 -7.36 2.74
C ILE A 446 16.29 -5.90 2.40
N ARG A 447 15.26 -5.63 1.60
CA ARG A 447 14.71 -4.30 1.37
C ARG A 447 13.23 -4.29 1.69
N VAL A 448 12.77 -3.24 2.35
CA VAL A 448 11.36 -3.04 2.68
C VAL A 448 10.86 -1.80 1.96
N LEU A 449 9.77 -1.95 1.19
CA LEU A 449 9.15 -0.83 0.50
C LEU A 449 7.71 -0.67 0.96
N TYR A 450 7.29 0.59 1.10
CA TYR A 450 5.91 0.95 1.37
C TYR A 450 5.37 1.88 0.28
N ASN A 451 4.34 1.44 -0.46
CA ASN A 451 3.79 2.15 -1.62
C ASN A 451 4.85 2.57 -2.67
N GLY A 452 5.89 1.77 -2.85
CA GLY A 452 6.98 2.02 -3.78
C GLY A 452 8.15 2.83 -3.22
N GLU A 453 8.03 3.38 -2.01
CA GLU A 453 9.13 4.08 -1.34
C GLU A 453 9.98 3.10 -0.53
N ASP A 454 11.30 3.21 -0.64
CA ASP A 454 12.23 2.43 0.19
C ASP A 454 12.22 2.97 1.62
N VAL A 455 11.73 2.16 2.54
CA VAL A 455 11.65 2.46 3.97
C VAL A 455 12.61 1.61 4.80
N THR A 456 13.49 0.85 4.17
CA THR A 456 14.37 -0.13 4.81
C THR A 456 15.11 0.45 6.02
N PHE A 457 15.78 1.59 5.84
CA PHE A 457 16.58 2.22 6.89
C PHE A 457 15.76 3.07 7.88
N LYS A 458 14.44 3.07 7.73
CA LYS A 458 13.50 3.61 8.72
C LYS A 458 12.95 2.50 9.64
N THR A 459 13.16 1.22 9.27
CA THR A 459 12.67 0.07 10.07
C THR A 459 13.45 -0.10 11.35
N ALA A 460 12.80 -0.62 12.40
CA ALA A 460 13.41 -0.84 13.72
C ALA A 460 14.65 -1.74 13.67
N PHE A 461 14.74 -2.66 12.71
CA PHE A 461 15.87 -3.57 12.58
C PHE A 461 17.05 -3.03 11.75
N CYS A 462 16.88 -1.87 11.09
CA CYS A 462 17.92 -1.33 10.22
C CYS A 462 18.20 0.17 10.40
N GLN A 463 17.77 0.78 11.51
CA GLN A 463 17.96 2.23 11.79
C GLN A 463 19.40 2.65 12.07
N ASN A 464 20.29 1.74 12.52
CA ASN A 464 21.63 2.08 12.95
C ASN A 464 22.53 2.50 11.78
N HIS A 465 23.00 3.75 11.84
CA HIS A 465 23.75 4.45 10.80
C HIS A 465 25.16 3.88 10.51
N ASP A 466 25.75 3.14 11.44
CA ASP A 466 27.14 2.63 11.29
C ASP A 466 27.29 1.66 10.12
N TRP A 467 26.23 0.96 9.78
CA TRP A 467 26.19 0.06 8.65
C TRP A 467 26.26 0.78 7.28
N LYS A 468 25.62 1.94 7.13
CA LYS A 468 25.66 2.74 5.89
C LYS A 468 27.07 3.22 5.54
N ARG A 469 27.90 3.50 6.55
CA ARG A 469 29.27 4.02 6.37
C ARG A 469 30.27 2.94 5.97
N GLY A 470 30.04 1.68 6.39
CA GLY A 470 31.01 0.61 6.22
C GLY A 470 30.90 -0.19 4.92
N THR A 471 29.71 -0.30 4.34
CA THR A 471 29.47 -1.21 3.20
C THR A 471 29.04 -0.52 1.91
N GLY A 472 28.68 0.77 1.93
CA GLY A 472 28.11 1.47 0.77
C GLY A 472 26.79 0.84 0.25
N SER A 473 26.24 -0.16 0.97
CA SER A 473 25.05 -0.89 0.55
C SER A 473 23.78 -0.09 0.84
N LEU A 474 22.87 -0.05 -0.13
CA LEU A 474 21.51 0.47 0.01
C LEU A 474 20.54 -0.57 0.59
N LEU A 475 21.02 -1.77 0.95
CA LEU A 475 20.25 -2.90 1.45
C LEU A 475 20.66 -3.25 2.87
N CYS A 476 19.71 -3.71 3.69
CA CYS A 476 19.95 -4.18 5.05
C CYS A 476 20.33 -5.65 5.07
N PRO A 477 21.30 -6.12 5.87
CA PRO A 477 21.58 -7.54 6.02
C PRO A 477 20.32 -8.30 6.44
N PHE A 478 20.04 -9.40 5.78
CA PHE A 478 18.84 -10.21 6.07
C PHE A 478 18.84 -10.75 7.50
N GLN A 479 20.03 -11.05 8.06
CA GLN A 479 20.17 -11.48 9.45
C GLN A 479 19.55 -10.50 10.45
N LYS A 480 19.62 -9.17 10.19
CA LYS A 480 19.00 -8.17 11.06
C LYS A 480 17.48 -8.32 11.15
N PHE A 481 16.83 -8.67 10.05
CA PHE A 481 15.41 -8.97 10.04
C PHE A 481 15.09 -10.28 10.80
N LEU A 482 15.92 -11.30 10.64
CA LEU A 482 15.78 -12.56 11.38
C LEU A 482 15.92 -12.34 12.89
N ASP A 483 16.94 -11.59 13.32
CA ASP A 483 17.18 -11.25 14.73
C ASP A 483 16.01 -10.43 15.30
N PHE A 484 15.50 -9.47 14.53
CA PHE A 484 14.34 -8.66 14.92
C PHE A 484 13.13 -9.53 15.21
N VAL A 485 12.78 -10.42 14.29
CA VAL A 485 11.58 -11.27 14.41
C VAL A 485 11.75 -12.31 15.53
N SER A 486 12.95 -12.88 15.70
CA SER A 486 13.18 -13.96 16.68
C SER A 486 13.42 -13.46 18.10
N ARG A 487 13.81 -12.19 18.28
CA ARG A 487 14.25 -11.66 19.58
C ARG A 487 13.73 -10.25 19.87
N ASP A 488 14.03 -9.28 18.98
CA ASP A 488 13.91 -7.86 19.33
C ASP A 488 12.43 -7.43 19.44
N MET A 489 11.51 -8.11 18.75
CA MET A 489 10.07 -7.89 18.88
C MET A 489 9.54 -8.15 20.30
N PHE A 490 10.23 -8.94 21.11
CA PHE A 490 9.81 -9.30 22.47
C PHE A 490 10.41 -8.40 23.55
N ALA A 491 11.43 -7.62 23.22
CA ALA A 491 12.12 -6.73 24.16
C ALA A 491 11.17 -5.73 24.87
N PRO A 492 10.15 -5.12 24.21
CA PRO A 492 9.22 -4.23 24.88
C PRO A 492 8.30 -4.90 25.93
N PHE A 493 8.35 -6.22 26.03
CA PHE A 493 7.57 -7.03 26.98
C PHE A 493 8.48 -7.66 28.06
N ASN A 494 9.79 -7.34 28.07
CA ASN A 494 10.79 -8.03 28.90
C ASN A 494 10.71 -9.55 28.76
N SER A 495 10.47 -10.04 27.55
CA SER A 495 10.23 -11.45 27.23
C SER A 495 11.26 -11.93 26.20
N THR A 496 11.48 -13.25 26.17
CA THR A 496 12.41 -13.90 25.24
C THR A 496 11.69 -14.64 24.12
N SER A 497 10.38 -14.83 24.24
CA SER A 497 9.57 -15.57 23.30
C SER A 497 8.20 -14.90 23.04
N TYR A 498 7.57 -15.26 21.90
CA TYR A 498 6.22 -14.83 21.59
C TYR A 498 5.20 -15.29 22.64
N TYR A 499 5.35 -16.51 23.14
CA TYR A 499 4.47 -17.07 24.16
C TYR A 499 4.50 -16.23 25.44
N GLU A 500 5.69 -15.95 25.97
CA GLU A 500 5.86 -15.11 27.16
C GLU A 500 5.29 -13.71 26.94
N ALA A 501 5.59 -13.07 25.79
CA ALA A 501 5.09 -11.75 25.46
C ALA A 501 3.55 -11.69 25.36
N CYS A 502 2.92 -12.76 24.86
CA CYS A 502 1.45 -12.89 24.80
C CYS A 502 0.78 -13.03 26.17
N HIS A 503 1.50 -13.46 27.19
CA HIS A 503 1.00 -13.58 28.57
C HIS A 503 1.41 -12.39 29.46
N HIS A 504 2.20 -11.47 28.94
CA HIS A 504 2.56 -10.23 29.63
C HIS A 504 1.41 -9.21 29.56
N ILE A 505 0.38 -9.41 30.39
CA ILE A 505 -0.81 -8.55 30.39
C ILE A 505 -0.46 -7.20 31.02
N PRO A 506 -0.70 -6.06 30.33
CA PRO A 506 -0.43 -4.73 30.87
C PRO A 506 -1.35 -4.44 32.05
N GLN A 507 -0.82 -3.77 33.09
CA GLN A 507 -1.65 -3.28 34.17
C GLN A 507 -2.47 -2.06 33.69
N PRO A 508 -3.73 -1.91 34.11
CA PRO A 508 -4.64 -0.86 33.62
C PRO A 508 -4.15 0.57 33.84
N ASP A 509 -3.30 0.79 34.83
CA ASP A 509 -2.88 2.13 35.28
C ASP A 509 -1.45 2.53 34.90
N ALA A 510 -0.70 1.65 34.23
CA ALA A 510 0.73 1.87 34.02
C ALA A 510 1.08 2.79 32.84
N ASP A 511 0.13 3.12 31.93
CA ASP A 511 0.41 3.83 30.67
C ASP A 511 -0.71 4.82 30.24
N ILE A 512 -1.55 5.37 31.17
CA ILE A 512 -2.64 6.33 30.83
C ILE A 512 -2.26 7.75 31.17
#